data_6bf49913f281b060ac90dc61ef549e70
#
_entry.id   6bf49913f281b060ac90dc61ef549e70
#
_cell.length_a   1.000
_cell.length_b   1.000
_cell.length_c   1.000
_cell.angle_alpha   90.00
_cell.angle_beta   90.00
_cell.angle_gamma   90.00
#
_symmetry.space_group_name_H-M   'P 1'
#
loop_
_entity.id
_entity.type
_entity.pdbx_description
1 polymer ?
#
loop_
_entity_poly.entity_id
_entity_poly.type
_entity_poly.pdbx_seq_one_letter_code
_entity_poly.pdbx_strand_id
1 'polypeptide(L)'
;MKNHFEPTPRKTRLHACATLLLSLAAAPAFAQSASPAAEPAAGDAAAAPAPTGFWERSNLFGNLGGLRDVLGDHGVTLSLQETSEYLYNTSGGTARGGAYQGLTQFGLNVDTAKAIGLPGGTFNVSGLQIHGTNLTQRNLQTLQTATGIEANSTTRLWELWYQQAFLDGKADVKIGQQSLDQEFMVSQYAASFMNATFGWPVLPAADLPAGGPAYPLSSLGVRLRVKPSDAWTVLGGVFDGNPAGRFGGDAQQLNAHGTNFNLRSGALLIGEVQYALNAPPADSKAPQPAGLPGTYKLGVWYQTQHFDDLRTGTDGQSLANPASNGIPASHHGNYGFYAVADQMVWRQAPDSPRSLGVFARVMGAPGDRNVVDLAVNAGVTLKAPFAGRDNDVAGLALGYAKVGSHARALDGDTGVYTTPGYPVRRAETVVEATYQYQVTPWWQLQADLQHFFRPSGGIPNPNAAGARIGDETVVGVRTTITF
;
A
#
# COMPACT_ATOMS: atom_id res chain seq x y z
N MET A 1 31.85 -51.77 57.03
CA MET A 1 31.75 -50.36 56.72
C MET A 1 31.54 -50.23 55.20
N LYS A 2 30.28 -50.11 54.84
CA LYS A 2 29.86 -50.01 53.44
C LYS A 2 29.50 -48.53 53.15
N ASN A 3 30.25 -47.83 52.30
CA ASN A 3 29.85 -46.51 51.83
C ASN A 3 29.08 -46.67 50.55
N HIS A 4 27.80 -46.33 50.61
CA HIS A 4 26.94 -46.14 49.45
C HIS A 4 27.24 -44.77 48.81
N PHE A 5 27.63 -44.77 47.55
CA PHE A 5 27.61 -43.59 46.68
C PHE A 5 26.27 -43.60 45.92
N GLU A 6 25.40 -42.68 46.23
CA GLU A 6 24.25 -42.36 45.39
C GLU A 6 24.72 -41.43 44.23
N PRO A 7 24.29 -41.66 43.00
CA PRO A 7 24.55 -40.75 41.91
C PRO A 7 23.50 -39.63 41.90
N THR A 8 23.94 -38.43 42.06
CA THR A 8 23.14 -37.19 41.81
C THR A 8 22.63 -37.13 40.40
N PRO A 9 21.34 -36.79 40.12
CA PRO A 9 20.81 -36.64 38.78
C PRO A 9 21.39 -35.37 38.14
N ARG A 10 22.07 -35.54 37.00
CA ARG A 10 22.43 -34.44 36.09
C ARG A 10 21.13 -33.76 35.65
N LYS A 11 20.92 -32.54 36.08
CA LYS A 11 19.96 -31.62 35.50
C LYS A 11 20.37 -31.34 34.06
N THR A 12 19.77 -32.01 33.13
CA THR A 12 19.73 -31.64 31.72
C THR A 12 19.05 -30.29 31.64
N ARG A 13 19.84 -29.25 31.39
CA ARG A 13 19.29 -27.96 30.99
C ARG A 13 18.66 -28.19 29.64
N LEU A 14 17.35 -28.36 29.58
CA LEU A 14 16.58 -28.04 28.39
C LEU A 14 16.78 -26.53 28.14
N HIS A 15 17.54 -26.22 27.14
CA HIS A 15 17.46 -24.94 26.52
C HIS A 15 16.07 -24.92 25.85
N ALA A 16 15.11 -24.31 26.53
CA ALA A 16 13.91 -23.83 25.88
C ALA A 16 14.41 -22.77 24.89
N CYS A 17 14.60 -23.16 23.62
CA CYS A 17 14.48 -22.24 22.53
C CYS A 17 13.06 -21.71 22.59
N ALA A 18 12.87 -20.61 23.28
CA ALA A 18 11.73 -19.75 23.09
C ALA A 18 11.87 -19.24 21.64
N THR A 19 11.37 -20.03 20.74
CA THR A 19 11.27 -19.64 19.34
C THR A 19 10.31 -18.48 19.32
N LEU A 20 10.89 -17.32 19.13
CA LEU A 20 10.24 -16.09 18.74
C LEU A 20 9.49 -16.37 17.43
N LEU A 21 8.29 -16.92 17.52
CA LEU A 21 7.25 -16.79 16.52
C LEU A 21 6.67 -15.36 16.64
N LEU A 22 7.59 -14.39 16.73
CA LEU A 22 7.28 -13.03 16.43
C LEU A 22 7.32 -12.91 14.94
N SER A 23 6.10 -12.88 14.45
CA SER A 23 5.80 -11.93 13.42
C SER A 23 6.52 -12.13 12.10
N LEU A 24 5.77 -12.60 11.22
CA LEU A 24 5.64 -11.89 9.95
C LEU A 24 5.09 -10.47 10.23
N ALA A 25 5.77 -9.71 11.05
CA ALA A 25 5.76 -8.28 10.92
C ALA A 25 6.72 -8.00 9.77
N ALA A 26 6.22 -8.01 8.55
CA ALA A 26 6.86 -7.32 7.48
C ALA A 26 7.24 -5.94 8.01
N ALA A 27 8.48 -5.56 7.80
CA ALA A 27 8.85 -4.18 7.98
C ALA A 27 7.84 -3.32 7.23
N PRO A 28 7.29 -2.30 7.86
CA PRO A 28 6.26 -1.51 7.24
C PRO A 28 6.85 -0.74 6.08
N ALA A 29 6.46 -1.07 4.89
CA ALA A 29 6.35 -0.06 3.86
C ALA A 29 5.14 0.78 4.26
N PHE A 30 5.33 1.91 4.89
CA PHE A 30 4.26 2.72 5.47
C PHE A 30 3.44 3.50 4.44
N ALA A 31 3.69 3.35 3.18
CA ALA A 31 2.65 3.61 2.20
C ALA A 31 1.50 2.57 2.31
N GLN A 32 1.66 1.54 3.15
CA GLN A 32 0.74 0.42 3.31
C GLN A 32 0.78 -0.20 4.72
N SER A 33 0.83 0.60 5.78
CA SER A 33 0.53 0.05 7.08
C SER A 33 -0.97 -0.25 7.17
N ALA A 34 -1.35 -1.49 6.87
CA ALA A 34 -2.58 -1.99 7.42
C ALA A 34 -2.49 -1.75 8.94
N SER A 35 -3.40 -0.95 9.50
CA SER A 35 -3.59 -0.94 10.96
C SER A 35 -3.69 -2.40 11.39
N PRO A 36 -2.94 -2.86 12.38
CA PRO A 36 -3.12 -4.21 12.87
C PRO A 36 -4.59 -4.35 13.22
N ALA A 37 -5.27 -5.28 12.56
CA ALA A 37 -6.56 -5.72 13.04
C ALA A 37 -6.34 -6.07 14.51
N ALA A 38 -7.12 -5.49 15.41
CA ALA A 38 -7.02 -5.77 16.82
C ALA A 38 -7.00 -7.29 16.99
N GLU A 39 -5.85 -7.84 17.37
CA GLU A 39 -5.77 -9.24 17.77
C GLU A 39 -6.74 -9.41 18.96
N PRO A 40 -7.53 -10.49 19.00
CA PRO A 40 -8.29 -10.80 20.21
C PRO A 40 -7.28 -10.91 21.35
N ALA A 41 -7.59 -10.26 22.47
CA ALA A 41 -6.75 -10.19 23.64
C ALA A 41 -6.19 -11.58 23.97
N ALA A 42 -4.90 -11.76 23.74
CA ALA A 42 -4.18 -12.96 24.17
C ALA A 42 -4.15 -12.93 25.69
N GLY A 43 -4.73 -13.98 26.30
CA GLY A 43 -4.61 -14.22 27.72
C GLY A 43 -3.14 -14.28 28.14
N ASP A 44 -2.85 -13.82 29.34
CA ASP A 44 -1.56 -13.68 30.03
C ASP A 44 -0.45 -14.64 29.57
N ALA A 45 0.26 -14.26 28.53
CA ALA A 45 1.61 -14.75 28.27
C ALA A 45 2.57 -13.79 28.98
N ALA A 46 3.35 -14.30 29.91
CA ALA A 46 4.38 -13.54 30.61
C ALA A 46 5.21 -12.75 29.56
N ALA A 47 5.17 -11.44 29.63
CA ALA A 47 5.86 -10.56 28.72
C ALA A 47 7.34 -10.94 28.68
N ALA A 48 7.90 -11.17 27.48
CA ALA A 48 9.33 -11.27 27.31
C ALA A 48 9.98 -9.99 27.88
N PRO A 49 11.12 -10.10 28.59
CA PRO A 49 11.78 -8.94 29.18
C PRO A 49 12.02 -7.92 28.07
N ALA A 50 11.61 -6.66 28.31
CA ALA A 50 11.76 -5.59 27.36
C ALA A 50 13.25 -5.45 26.96
N PRO A 51 13.55 -5.31 25.65
CA PRO A 51 14.94 -5.10 25.19
C PRO A 51 15.56 -3.92 25.93
N THR A 52 16.69 -4.13 26.57
CA THR A 52 17.33 -3.13 27.43
C THR A 52 18.31 -2.23 26.68
N GLY A 53 18.75 -2.66 25.49
CA GLY A 53 19.75 -1.97 24.68
C GLY A 53 19.17 -0.98 23.68
N PHE A 54 19.88 0.10 23.41
CA PHE A 54 19.52 1.10 22.37
C PHE A 54 19.29 0.46 21.00
N TRP A 55 20.11 -0.52 20.64
CA TRP A 55 20.07 -1.19 19.34
C TRP A 55 19.04 -2.32 19.23
N GLU A 56 18.47 -2.75 20.36
CA GLU A 56 17.56 -3.90 20.43
C GLU A 56 16.08 -3.51 20.58
N ARG A 57 15.83 -2.29 21.05
CA ARG A 57 14.47 -1.78 21.29
C ARG A 57 13.70 -1.59 19.98
N SER A 58 12.36 -1.66 20.06
CA SER A 58 11.48 -1.56 18.88
C SER A 58 11.30 -0.14 18.34
N ASN A 59 11.60 0.89 19.17
CA ASN A 59 11.41 2.30 18.83
C ASN A 59 12.64 3.11 19.21
N LEU A 60 12.98 4.14 18.43
CA LEU A 60 14.14 5.00 18.66
C LEU A 60 14.14 5.63 20.06
N PHE A 61 13.00 6.09 20.56
CA PHE A 61 12.87 6.69 21.88
C PHE A 61 12.52 5.67 22.99
N GLY A 62 12.41 4.36 22.64
CA GLY A 62 12.05 3.31 23.59
C GLY A 62 10.73 3.60 24.28
N ASN A 63 10.70 3.46 25.60
CA ASN A 63 9.49 3.63 26.41
C ASN A 63 9.12 5.08 26.75
N LEU A 64 9.84 6.09 26.21
CA LEU A 64 9.60 7.51 26.52
C LEU A 64 9.59 7.78 28.04
N GLY A 65 10.51 7.16 28.80
CA GLY A 65 10.56 7.32 30.24
C GLY A 65 9.38 6.71 31.02
N GLY A 66 8.72 5.69 30.48
CA GLY A 66 7.55 5.05 31.07
C GLY A 66 6.20 5.54 30.53
N LEU A 67 6.20 6.60 29.70
CA LEU A 67 4.94 7.15 29.17
C LEU A 67 4.18 6.12 28.33
N ARG A 68 4.88 5.30 27.52
CA ARG A 68 4.22 4.28 26.68
C ARG A 68 3.52 3.22 27.51
N ASP A 69 4.10 2.84 28.67
CA ASP A 69 3.47 1.86 29.58
C ASP A 69 2.20 2.47 30.20
N VAL A 70 2.29 3.70 30.73
CA VAL A 70 1.14 4.40 31.31
C VAL A 70 0.01 4.53 30.30
N LEU A 71 0.32 4.93 29.06
CA LEU A 71 -0.68 5.03 28.01
C LEU A 71 -1.25 3.65 27.63
N GLY A 72 -0.38 2.64 27.49
CA GLY A 72 -0.76 1.26 27.17
C GLY A 72 -1.68 0.63 28.21
N ASP A 73 -1.46 0.89 29.50
CA ASP A 73 -2.33 0.46 30.58
C ASP A 73 -3.74 1.06 30.46
N HIS A 74 -3.85 2.25 29.88
CA HIS A 74 -5.12 2.91 29.57
C HIS A 74 -5.62 2.63 28.14
N GLY A 75 -5.02 1.67 27.43
CA GLY A 75 -5.43 1.29 26.07
C GLY A 75 -5.02 2.27 24.97
N VAL A 76 -4.12 3.20 25.24
CA VAL A 76 -3.67 4.19 24.26
C VAL A 76 -2.30 3.80 23.69
N THR A 77 -2.22 3.68 22.35
CA THR A 77 -0.97 3.42 21.63
C THR A 77 -0.63 4.61 20.74
N LEU A 78 0.61 5.13 20.88
CA LEU A 78 1.15 6.18 20.03
C LEU A 78 2.08 5.57 19.00
N SER A 79 1.94 6.00 17.75
CA SER A 79 2.86 5.70 16.65
C SER A 79 3.44 6.98 16.08
N LEU A 80 4.74 6.95 15.78
CA LEU A 80 5.44 8.02 15.07
C LEU A 80 6.52 7.39 14.21
N GLN A 81 6.50 7.72 12.93
CA GLN A 81 7.50 7.25 11.98
C GLN A 81 7.88 8.35 11.01
N GLU A 82 9.15 8.37 10.67
CA GLU A 82 9.69 9.18 9.58
C GLU A 82 10.21 8.28 8.48
N THR A 83 9.81 8.57 7.24
CA THR A 83 10.37 8.01 6.02
C THR A 83 10.96 9.13 5.19
N SER A 84 12.26 9.07 4.94
CA SER A 84 12.98 10.04 4.11
C SER A 84 13.61 9.35 2.92
N GLU A 85 13.50 9.95 1.74
CA GLU A 85 13.98 9.39 0.46
C GLU A 85 14.74 10.40 -0.34
N TYR A 86 15.73 9.92 -1.08
CA TYR A 86 16.33 10.65 -2.17
C TYR A 86 16.33 9.78 -3.43
N LEU A 87 15.58 10.21 -4.44
CA LEU A 87 15.49 9.56 -5.74
C LEU A 87 16.15 10.44 -6.81
N TYR A 88 16.86 9.82 -7.75
CA TYR A 88 17.58 10.52 -8.81
C TYR A 88 17.29 9.89 -10.18
N ASN A 89 16.74 10.69 -11.12
CA ASN A 89 16.58 10.28 -12.51
C ASN A 89 17.94 10.44 -13.23
N THR A 90 18.53 9.32 -13.63
CA THR A 90 19.84 9.26 -14.28
C THR A 90 19.78 9.40 -15.79
N SER A 91 18.63 9.02 -16.40
CA SER A 91 18.46 9.01 -17.86
C SER A 91 17.00 9.16 -18.26
N GLY A 92 16.75 9.71 -19.45
CA GLY A 92 15.41 9.87 -19.99
C GLY A 92 14.59 10.93 -19.25
N GLY A 93 13.26 10.82 -19.34
CA GLY A 93 12.34 11.75 -18.72
C GLY A 93 12.29 13.10 -19.42
N THR A 94 11.64 14.05 -18.76
CA THR A 94 11.65 15.48 -19.18
C THR A 94 12.88 16.21 -18.66
N ALA A 95 13.48 15.73 -17.56
CA ALA A 95 14.71 16.25 -16.99
C ALA A 95 15.44 15.18 -16.18
N ARG A 96 16.78 15.27 -16.13
CA ARG A 96 17.62 14.54 -15.16
C ARG A 96 17.67 15.32 -13.85
N GLY A 97 17.90 14.63 -12.74
CA GLY A 97 18.05 15.27 -11.45
C GLY A 97 17.39 14.49 -10.33
N GLY A 98 17.62 14.95 -9.10
CA GLY A 98 17.11 14.30 -7.90
C GLY A 98 16.01 15.08 -7.21
N ALA A 99 15.30 14.39 -6.37
CA ALA A 99 14.30 14.93 -5.46
C ALA A 99 14.43 14.26 -4.09
N TYR A 100 14.40 15.06 -3.04
CA TYR A 100 14.21 14.62 -1.67
C TYR A 100 12.71 14.65 -1.35
N GLN A 101 12.25 13.60 -0.70
CA GLN A 101 10.87 13.44 -0.24
C GLN A 101 10.89 12.91 1.17
N GLY A 102 9.97 13.37 2.00
CA GLY A 102 9.83 12.92 3.37
C GLY A 102 8.38 12.85 3.80
N LEU A 103 8.11 11.86 4.66
CA LEU A 103 6.81 11.59 5.23
C LEU A 103 6.94 11.24 6.70
N THR A 104 6.49 12.17 7.56
CA THR A 104 6.25 11.87 8.97
C THR A 104 4.81 11.41 9.13
N GLN A 105 4.62 10.20 9.65
CA GLN A 105 3.31 9.67 10.02
C GLN A 105 3.19 9.62 11.54
N PHE A 106 2.07 10.09 12.06
CA PHE A 106 1.76 10.03 13.48
C PHE A 106 0.34 9.48 13.67
N GLY A 107 0.15 8.72 14.72
CA GLY A 107 -1.13 8.09 15.01
C GLY A 107 -1.35 7.85 16.49
N LEU A 108 -2.62 7.80 16.84
CA LEU A 108 -3.12 7.44 18.15
C LEU A 108 -4.21 6.40 17.95
N ASN A 109 -4.01 5.23 18.55
CA ASN A 109 -5.03 4.18 18.63
C ASN A 109 -5.49 4.02 20.08
N VAL A 110 -6.79 3.85 20.27
CA VAL A 110 -7.41 3.66 21.60
C VAL A 110 -8.21 2.36 21.60
N ASP A 111 -7.77 1.41 22.41
CA ASP A 111 -8.55 0.24 22.78
C ASP A 111 -9.65 0.66 23.78
N THR A 112 -10.90 0.64 23.35
CA THR A 112 -12.01 1.13 24.17
C THR A 112 -12.33 0.19 25.33
N ALA A 113 -11.95 -1.09 25.29
CA ALA A 113 -12.13 -1.98 26.42
C ALA A 113 -11.27 -1.54 27.62
N LYS A 114 -10.02 -1.20 27.38
CA LYS A 114 -9.09 -0.70 28.40
C LYS A 114 -9.40 0.75 28.80
N ALA A 115 -9.68 1.61 27.82
CA ALA A 115 -9.87 3.05 28.07
C ALA A 115 -11.16 3.37 28.81
N ILE A 116 -12.27 2.77 28.43
CA ILE A 116 -13.62 3.10 28.90
C ILE A 116 -14.51 1.90 29.22
N GLY A 117 -13.97 0.68 29.20
CA GLY A 117 -14.73 -0.55 29.50
C GLY A 117 -15.67 -1.02 28.38
N LEU A 118 -15.53 -0.55 27.14
CA LEU A 118 -16.32 -0.97 25.98
C LEU A 118 -15.55 -2.02 25.17
N PRO A 119 -15.90 -3.34 25.26
CA PRO A 119 -15.16 -4.38 24.57
C PRO A 119 -15.27 -4.33 23.04
N GLY A 120 -14.19 -4.69 22.36
CA GLY A 120 -14.14 -4.86 20.90
C GLY A 120 -14.10 -3.57 20.10
N GLY A 121 -14.07 -2.42 20.76
CA GLY A 121 -13.97 -1.12 20.09
C GLY A 121 -12.52 -0.67 19.91
N THR A 122 -12.22 -0.04 18.78
CA THR A 122 -10.95 0.65 18.51
C THR A 122 -11.25 2.01 17.89
N PHE A 123 -10.68 3.05 18.44
CA PHE A 123 -10.70 4.39 17.85
C PHE A 123 -9.31 4.71 17.31
N ASN A 124 -9.24 5.31 16.12
CA ASN A 124 -7.98 5.76 15.51
C ASN A 124 -8.08 7.21 15.05
N VAL A 125 -7.00 7.94 15.27
CA VAL A 125 -6.73 9.19 14.58
C VAL A 125 -5.28 9.18 14.12
N SER A 126 -5.05 9.51 12.84
CA SER A 126 -3.71 9.58 12.27
C SER A 126 -3.53 10.79 11.36
N GLY A 127 -2.31 11.23 11.21
CA GLY A 127 -1.97 12.36 10.37
C GLY A 127 -0.65 12.15 9.63
N LEU A 128 -0.51 12.91 8.57
CA LEU A 128 0.64 12.94 7.68
C LEU A 128 1.25 14.34 7.71
N GLN A 129 2.57 14.43 7.83
CA GLN A 129 3.33 15.63 7.49
C GLN A 129 4.23 15.26 6.30
N ILE A 130 3.91 15.83 5.13
CA ILE A 130 4.55 15.53 3.85
C ILE A 130 5.44 16.70 3.48
N HIS A 131 6.69 16.44 3.07
CA HIS A 131 7.65 17.47 2.74
C HIS A 131 8.60 17.03 1.63
N GLY A 132 9.25 18.01 1.00
CA GLY A 132 10.17 17.76 -0.11
C GLY A 132 9.56 18.07 -1.48
N THR A 133 10.01 17.38 -2.52
CA THR A 133 9.60 17.66 -3.92
C THR A 133 9.36 16.37 -4.68
N ASN A 134 8.39 16.39 -5.59
CA ASN A 134 7.94 15.23 -6.36
C ASN A 134 8.83 15.00 -7.58
N LEU A 135 9.53 13.84 -7.64
CA LEU A 135 10.38 13.47 -8.77
C LEU A 135 9.54 13.16 -10.01
N THR A 136 8.46 12.40 -9.83
CA THR A 136 7.59 11.96 -10.95
C THR A 136 7.01 13.16 -11.69
N GLN A 137 6.42 14.10 -10.96
CA GLN A 137 5.80 15.28 -11.56
C GLN A 137 6.82 16.19 -12.26
N ARG A 138 8.03 16.33 -11.68
CA ARG A 138 9.05 17.28 -12.18
C ARG A 138 9.88 16.74 -13.33
N ASN A 139 10.24 15.46 -13.26
CA ASN A 139 11.30 14.90 -14.08
C ASN A 139 10.86 13.74 -14.97
N LEU A 140 9.85 12.93 -14.51
CA LEU A 140 9.54 11.66 -15.16
C LEU A 140 8.29 11.75 -16.04
N GLN A 141 7.18 12.22 -15.48
CA GLN A 141 5.87 12.22 -16.15
C GLN A 141 5.33 10.78 -16.38
N THR A 142 5.62 9.84 -15.47
CA THR A 142 5.13 8.47 -15.52
C THR A 142 3.70 8.35 -14.97
N LEU A 143 2.96 7.30 -15.40
CA LEU A 143 1.68 6.89 -14.78
C LEU A 143 1.91 6.25 -13.41
N GLN A 144 2.97 5.43 -13.31
CA GLN A 144 3.33 4.71 -12.09
C GLN A 144 4.35 5.56 -11.32
N THR A 145 3.87 6.27 -10.30
CA THR A 145 4.66 7.20 -9.49
C THR A 145 5.86 6.48 -8.86
N ALA A 146 7.05 7.10 -8.94
CA ALA A 146 8.32 6.47 -8.55
C ALA A 146 8.37 6.04 -7.08
N THR A 147 7.59 6.66 -6.21
CA THR A 147 7.48 6.24 -4.81
C THR A 147 6.08 6.46 -4.24
N GLY A 148 5.68 5.55 -3.34
CA GLY A 148 4.38 5.59 -2.66
C GLY A 148 4.22 6.73 -1.65
N ILE A 149 5.28 7.49 -1.33
CA ILE A 149 5.16 8.66 -0.44
C ILE A 149 5.16 10.01 -1.18
N GLU A 150 5.22 10.00 -2.52
CA GLU A 150 5.18 11.22 -3.34
C GLU A 150 3.81 11.88 -3.26
N ALA A 151 3.77 13.09 -2.71
CA ALA A 151 2.56 13.90 -2.60
C ALA A 151 2.91 15.38 -2.38
N ASN A 152 1.89 16.26 -2.45
CA ASN A 152 2.07 17.70 -2.17
C ASN A 152 2.41 17.94 -0.71
N SER A 153 3.43 18.77 -0.47
CA SER A 153 3.89 19.13 0.90
C SER A 153 2.78 19.79 1.71
N THR A 154 2.43 19.18 2.83
CA THR A 154 1.38 19.66 3.74
C THR A 154 1.37 18.85 5.03
N THR A 155 0.64 19.35 6.04
CA THR A 155 0.22 18.55 7.20
C THR A 155 -1.27 18.32 7.10
N ARG A 156 -1.70 17.04 7.15
CA ARG A 156 -3.10 16.66 7.00
C ARG A 156 -3.55 15.57 7.95
N LEU A 157 -4.83 15.63 8.34
CA LEU A 157 -5.53 14.50 8.93
C LEU A 157 -5.61 13.41 7.85
N TRP A 158 -5.15 12.20 8.16
CA TRP A 158 -5.21 11.10 7.21
C TRP A 158 -6.41 10.22 7.50
N GLU A 159 -6.46 9.59 8.68
CA GLU A 159 -7.58 8.75 9.08
C GLU A 159 -8.19 9.22 10.40
N LEU A 160 -9.51 9.09 10.51
CA LEU A 160 -10.29 9.33 11.72
C LEU A 160 -11.48 8.38 11.71
N TRP A 161 -11.36 7.26 12.43
CA TRP A 161 -12.40 6.24 12.42
C TRP A 161 -12.58 5.54 13.75
N TYR A 162 -13.75 4.93 13.91
CA TYR A 162 -14.08 3.99 14.96
C TYR A 162 -14.40 2.63 14.35
N GLN A 163 -13.86 1.56 14.93
CA GLN A 163 -14.14 0.18 14.57
C GLN A 163 -14.72 -0.56 15.77
N GLN A 164 -15.79 -1.32 15.56
CA GLN A 164 -16.41 -2.19 16.54
C GLN A 164 -16.35 -3.64 16.04
N ALA A 165 -15.70 -4.50 16.79
CA ALA A 165 -15.71 -5.93 16.59
C ALA A 165 -16.89 -6.56 17.35
N PHE A 166 -17.46 -7.63 16.79
CA PHE A 166 -18.53 -8.44 17.35
C PHE A 166 -18.40 -9.90 16.89
N LEU A 167 -19.23 -10.80 17.39
CA LEU A 167 -19.16 -12.25 17.12
C LEU A 167 -17.76 -12.83 17.44
N ASP A 168 -17.21 -12.49 18.60
CA ASP A 168 -15.87 -12.92 19.04
C ASP A 168 -14.76 -12.57 18.00
N GLY A 169 -14.85 -11.37 17.42
CA GLY A 169 -13.89 -10.88 16.42
C GLY A 169 -14.08 -11.42 15.00
N LYS A 170 -15.10 -12.26 14.76
CA LYS A 170 -15.41 -12.79 13.42
C LYS A 170 -16.06 -11.79 12.50
N ALA A 171 -16.56 -10.69 13.02
CA ALA A 171 -17.08 -9.58 12.23
C ALA A 171 -16.71 -8.24 12.88
N ASP A 172 -16.53 -7.22 12.08
CA ASP A 172 -16.38 -5.84 12.54
C ASP A 172 -16.89 -4.83 11.51
N VAL A 173 -17.31 -3.69 12.03
CA VAL A 173 -17.68 -2.50 11.26
C VAL A 173 -16.71 -1.38 11.59
N LYS A 174 -16.19 -0.71 10.57
CA LYS A 174 -15.36 0.50 10.67
C LYS A 174 -16.10 1.66 10.03
N ILE A 175 -16.23 2.78 10.73
CA ILE A 175 -16.90 3.98 10.26
C ILE A 175 -16.03 5.22 10.49
N GLY A 176 -15.98 6.10 9.51
CA GLY A 176 -15.22 7.34 9.57
C GLY A 176 -14.41 7.60 8.31
N GLN A 177 -13.41 8.47 8.42
CA GLN A 177 -12.46 8.77 7.34
C GLN A 177 -11.39 7.66 7.28
N GLN A 178 -11.33 6.98 6.15
CA GLN A 178 -10.52 5.78 5.95
C GLN A 178 -9.75 5.84 4.63
N SER A 179 -8.59 5.18 4.60
CA SER A 179 -7.79 4.93 3.41
C SER A 179 -7.96 3.47 2.97
N LEU A 180 -8.31 3.23 1.70
CA LEU A 180 -8.62 1.89 1.20
C LEU A 180 -7.38 1.05 0.93
N ASP A 181 -6.26 1.69 0.62
CA ASP A 181 -4.96 1.05 0.40
C ASP A 181 -4.41 0.30 1.61
N GLN A 182 -5.06 0.47 2.78
CA GLN A 182 -4.76 -0.27 4.01
C GLN A 182 -5.41 -1.65 4.06
N GLU A 183 -6.51 -1.89 3.34
CA GLU A 183 -7.32 -3.10 3.48
C GLU A 183 -7.64 -3.79 2.15
N PHE A 184 -7.90 -3.00 1.07
CA PHE A 184 -8.29 -3.51 -0.24
C PHE A 184 -7.12 -3.54 -1.22
N MET A 185 -7.10 -4.52 -2.12
CA MET A 185 -6.08 -4.65 -3.17
C MET A 185 -4.65 -4.90 -2.65
N VAL A 186 -4.46 -5.09 -1.36
CA VAL A 186 -3.15 -5.21 -0.70
C VAL A 186 -2.48 -6.54 -1.06
N SER A 187 -1.19 -6.48 -1.45
CA SER A 187 -0.29 -7.63 -1.56
C SER A 187 0.84 -7.50 -0.53
N GLN A 188 1.07 -8.56 0.24
CA GLN A 188 2.11 -8.57 1.28
C GLN A 188 3.51 -8.47 0.69
N TYR A 189 3.76 -9.15 -0.42
CA TYR A 189 5.09 -9.14 -1.04
C TYR A 189 5.33 -7.87 -1.86
N ALA A 190 4.28 -7.31 -2.46
CA ALA A 190 4.36 -6.03 -3.15
C ALA A 190 4.74 -4.86 -2.22
N ALA A 191 4.41 -4.94 -0.94
CA ALA A 191 4.74 -3.93 0.07
C ALA A 191 6.26 -3.70 0.27
N SER A 192 7.11 -4.57 -0.25
CA SER A 192 8.58 -4.41 -0.18
C SER A 192 9.14 -3.39 -1.18
N PHE A 193 8.35 -2.94 -2.15
CA PHE A 193 8.78 -2.08 -3.25
C PHE A 193 8.46 -0.61 -2.99
N MET A 194 9.24 0.29 -3.61
CA MET A 194 9.09 1.75 -3.42
C MET A 194 8.07 2.36 -4.38
N ASN A 195 8.00 1.89 -5.64
CA ASN A 195 7.08 2.44 -6.62
C ASN A 195 5.63 2.34 -6.15
N ALA A 196 4.89 3.43 -6.27
CA ALA A 196 3.52 3.56 -5.77
C ALA A 196 2.57 2.48 -6.30
N THR A 197 2.82 1.97 -7.54
CA THR A 197 1.95 0.95 -8.16
C THR A 197 1.89 -0.36 -7.38
N PHE A 198 2.93 -0.68 -6.59
CA PHE A 198 2.96 -1.88 -5.75
C PHE A 198 2.16 -1.71 -4.47
N GLY A 199 1.98 -0.46 -4.04
CA GLY A 199 1.03 -0.06 -3.02
C GLY A 199 -0.40 0.07 -3.55
N TRP A 200 -0.85 1.30 -3.76
CA TRP A 200 -2.10 1.58 -4.43
C TRP A 200 -1.92 1.47 -5.94
N PRO A 201 -2.60 0.52 -6.60
CA PRO A 201 -2.33 0.23 -8.00
C PRO A 201 -2.62 1.40 -8.94
N VAL A 202 -1.86 1.45 -10.04
CA VAL A 202 -1.98 2.52 -11.04
C VAL A 202 -3.38 2.65 -11.63
N LEU A 203 -4.15 1.55 -11.80
CA LEU A 203 -5.48 1.60 -12.38
C LEU A 203 -6.45 2.44 -11.53
N PRO A 204 -6.74 2.11 -10.25
CA PRO A 204 -7.58 2.97 -9.43
C PRO A 204 -6.96 4.35 -9.16
N ALA A 205 -5.63 4.46 -9.09
CA ALA A 205 -4.95 5.74 -8.91
C ALA A 205 -5.15 6.71 -10.09
N ALA A 206 -5.22 6.19 -11.33
CA ALA A 206 -5.42 6.99 -12.53
C ALA A 206 -6.90 7.26 -12.85
N ASP A 207 -7.80 6.34 -12.47
CA ASP A 207 -9.16 6.27 -13.00
C ASP A 207 -10.24 6.65 -11.98
N LEU A 208 -9.97 6.56 -10.68
CA LEU A 208 -10.89 7.03 -9.66
C LEU A 208 -10.74 8.54 -9.43
N PRO A 209 -11.83 9.26 -9.12
CA PRO A 209 -11.77 10.67 -8.77
C PRO A 209 -10.74 10.93 -7.66
N ALA A 210 -9.85 11.89 -7.87
CA ALA A 210 -8.75 12.24 -6.97
C ALA A 210 -7.80 11.06 -6.62
N GLY A 211 -7.72 10.03 -7.48
CA GLY A 211 -6.92 8.82 -7.23
C GLY A 211 -7.58 7.79 -6.32
N GLY A 212 -8.83 8.01 -5.91
CA GLY A 212 -9.55 7.21 -4.92
C GLY A 212 -9.16 7.52 -3.48
N PRO A 213 -9.86 6.90 -2.50
CA PRO A 213 -9.54 7.03 -1.07
C PRO A 213 -8.28 6.23 -0.71
N ALA A 214 -7.13 6.72 -1.08
CA ALA A 214 -5.81 6.13 -0.82
C ALA A 214 -4.80 7.25 -0.56
N TYR A 215 -3.64 6.89 0.02
CA TYR A 215 -2.60 7.89 0.28
C TYR A 215 -2.43 8.89 -0.89
N PRO A 216 -2.38 10.20 -0.69
CA PRO A 216 -2.42 10.89 0.62
C PRO A 216 -3.82 11.35 1.05
N LEU A 217 -4.89 10.93 0.37
CA LEU A 217 -6.27 11.34 0.63
C LEU A 217 -7.12 10.16 1.10
N SER A 218 -7.97 10.41 2.09
CA SER A 218 -8.92 9.44 2.64
C SER A 218 -10.36 9.94 2.44
N SER A 219 -11.34 9.03 2.52
CA SER A 219 -12.76 9.36 2.42
C SER A 219 -13.56 8.90 3.62
N LEU A 220 -14.65 9.62 3.89
CA LEU A 220 -15.68 9.14 4.81
C LEU A 220 -16.35 7.89 4.22
N GLY A 221 -16.59 6.90 5.08
CA GLY A 221 -17.27 5.69 4.66
C GLY A 221 -17.51 4.70 5.78
N VAL A 222 -18.10 3.58 5.39
CA VAL A 222 -18.37 2.43 6.24
C VAL A 222 -17.82 1.19 5.59
N ARG A 223 -17.06 0.41 6.33
CA ARG A 223 -16.52 -0.89 5.91
C ARG A 223 -17.01 -1.97 6.88
N LEU A 224 -17.53 -3.06 6.32
CA LEU A 224 -17.84 -4.32 7.01
C LEU A 224 -16.77 -5.36 6.66
N ARG A 225 -16.28 -6.07 7.67
CA ARG A 225 -15.46 -7.28 7.51
C ARG A 225 -16.12 -8.44 8.21
N VAL A 226 -16.13 -9.60 7.56
CA VAL A 226 -16.63 -10.86 8.11
C VAL A 226 -15.62 -11.97 7.84
N LYS A 227 -15.32 -12.78 8.85
CA LYS A 227 -14.49 -13.98 8.76
C LYS A 227 -15.36 -15.22 9.00
N PRO A 228 -15.94 -15.81 7.93
CA PRO A 228 -16.76 -17.01 8.05
C PRO A 228 -15.97 -18.21 8.60
N SER A 229 -14.66 -18.24 8.35
CA SER A 229 -13.69 -19.20 8.91
C SER A 229 -12.30 -18.56 8.94
N ASP A 230 -11.31 -19.26 9.50
CA ASP A 230 -9.93 -18.80 9.54
C ASP A 230 -9.32 -18.63 8.13
N ALA A 231 -9.80 -19.40 7.15
CA ALA A 231 -9.34 -19.33 5.78
C ALA A 231 -10.03 -18.25 4.94
N TRP A 232 -11.22 -17.79 5.32
CA TRP A 232 -12.00 -16.89 4.51
C TRP A 232 -12.26 -15.56 5.19
N THR A 233 -12.02 -14.48 4.46
CA THR A 233 -12.40 -13.11 4.85
C THR A 233 -13.17 -12.45 3.73
N VAL A 234 -14.26 -11.78 4.07
CA VAL A 234 -15.08 -10.98 3.14
C VAL A 234 -15.08 -9.56 3.65
N LEU A 235 -14.72 -8.63 2.78
CA LEU A 235 -14.78 -7.19 3.04
C LEU A 235 -15.75 -6.53 2.06
N GLY A 236 -16.48 -5.54 2.54
CA GLY A 236 -17.29 -4.67 1.71
C GLY A 236 -17.39 -3.29 2.31
N GLY A 237 -17.45 -2.26 1.47
CA GLY A 237 -17.55 -0.90 1.95
C GLY A 237 -18.21 0.05 0.97
N VAL A 238 -18.70 1.16 1.54
CA VAL A 238 -19.27 2.31 0.82
C VAL A 238 -18.58 3.56 1.33
N PHE A 239 -18.01 4.32 0.41
CA PHE A 239 -17.22 5.50 0.73
C PHE A 239 -17.69 6.68 -0.13
N ASP A 240 -17.43 7.92 0.33
CA ASP A 240 -17.56 9.07 -0.56
C ASP A 240 -16.69 8.87 -1.80
N GLY A 241 -17.27 9.16 -2.95
CA GLY A 241 -16.67 8.86 -4.25
C GLY A 241 -15.54 9.78 -4.67
N ASN A 242 -15.28 10.88 -3.94
CA ASN A 242 -14.22 11.82 -4.27
C ASN A 242 -13.56 12.39 -3.01
N PRO A 243 -12.40 11.88 -2.60
CA PRO A 243 -11.72 12.32 -1.39
C PRO A 243 -11.27 13.79 -1.41
N ALA A 244 -11.21 14.43 -2.59
CA ALA A 244 -11.00 15.88 -2.69
C ALA A 244 -12.24 16.72 -2.32
N GLY A 245 -13.43 16.11 -2.31
CA GLY A 245 -14.71 16.74 -1.96
C GLY A 245 -15.34 17.54 -3.09
N ARG A 246 -14.60 17.90 -4.13
CA ARG A 246 -15.08 18.60 -5.33
C ARG A 246 -14.20 18.28 -6.54
N PHE A 247 -14.72 18.57 -7.72
CA PHE A 247 -14.01 18.37 -8.98
C PHE A 247 -13.27 19.65 -9.43
N GLY A 248 -12.28 19.44 -10.28
CA GLY A 248 -11.48 20.49 -10.89
C GLY A 248 -10.32 20.97 -10.01
N GLY A 249 -9.18 21.21 -10.61
CA GLY A 249 -7.96 21.58 -9.90
C GLY A 249 -7.19 20.40 -9.29
N ASP A 250 -6.15 20.72 -8.53
CA ASP A 250 -5.33 19.72 -7.84
C ASP A 250 -6.08 19.17 -6.62
N ALA A 251 -6.43 17.89 -6.66
CA ALA A 251 -7.17 17.19 -5.62
C ALA A 251 -6.51 17.31 -4.24
N GLN A 252 -5.19 17.26 -4.19
CA GLN A 252 -4.45 17.36 -2.92
C GLN A 252 -4.47 18.77 -2.34
N GLN A 253 -4.57 19.81 -3.18
CA GLN A 253 -4.77 21.20 -2.73
C GLN A 253 -6.21 21.46 -2.31
N LEU A 254 -7.19 20.86 -3.01
CA LEU A 254 -8.61 20.98 -2.66
C LEU A 254 -8.92 20.43 -1.27
N ASN A 255 -8.24 19.39 -0.84
CA ASN A 255 -8.30 18.82 0.50
C ASN A 255 -6.93 18.78 1.17
N ALA A 256 -6.24 19.94 1.20
CA ALA A 256 -4.87 20.04 1.67
C ALA A 256 -4.66 19.53 3.09
N HIS A 257 -5.65 19.74 3.96
CA HIS A 257 -5.57 19.38 5.39
C HIS A 257 -6.30 18.09 5.75
N GLY A 258 -6.90 17.37 4.78
CA GLY A 258 -7.63 16.13 5.04
C GLY A 258 -8.90 16.31 5.87
N THR A 259 -9.44 17.54 5.97
CA THR A 259 -10.60 17.87 6.81
C THR A 259 -11.85 18.21 6.00
N ASN A 260 -11.83 17.96 4.69
CA ASN A 260 -12.99 18.17 3.83
C ASN A 260 -13.90 16.94 3.89
N PHE A 261 -14.63 16.78 5.00
CA PHE A 261 -15.57 15.68 5.21
C PHE A 261 -16.78 15.85 4.29
N ASN A 262 -16.79 15.13 3.18
CA ASN A 262 -17.81 15.25 2.15
C ASN A 262 -18.59 13.93 1.97
N LEU A 263 -19.88 14.03 1.65
CA LEU A 263 -20.76 12.90 1.32
C LEU A 263 -21.63 13.22 0.08
N ARG A 264 -21.20 14.17 -0.76
CA ARG A 264 -22.00 14.69 -1.89
C ARG A 264 -21.38 14.38 -3.25
N SER A 265 -20.27 13.67 -3.29
CA SER A 265 -19.51 13.39 -4.51
C SER A 265 -19.74 11.97 -5.03
N GLY A 266 -20.98 11.49 -5.00
CA GLY A 266 -21.31 10.11 -5.35
C GLY A 266 -20.79 9.11 -4.32
N ALA A 267 -20.80 7.84 -4.67
CA ALA A 267 -20.34 6.76 -3.81
C ALA A 267 -19.36 5.83 -4.54
N LEU A 268 -18.31 5.43 -3.85
CA LEU A 268 -17.46 4.30 -4.22
C LEU A 268 -17.90 3.08 -3.39
N LEU A 269 -18.38 2.06 -4.07
CA LEU A 269 -18.67 0.75 -3.49
C LEU A 269 -17.51 -0.18 -3.81
N ILE A 270 -17.04 -0.96 -2.84
CA ILE A 270 -15.97 -1.93 -3.05
C ILE A 270 -16.24 -3.20 -2.26
N GLY A 271 -15.93 -4.35 -2.86
CA GLY A 271 -16.04 -5.66 -2.22
C GLY A 271 -14.85 -6.53 -2.56
N GLU A 272 -14.36 -7.29 -1.58
CA GLU A 272 -13.23 -8.19 -1.72
C GLU A 272 -13.47 -9.48 -0.93
N VAL A 273 -13.20 -10.62 -1.55
CA VAL A 273 -13.15 -11.93 -0.90
C VAL A 273 -11.70 -12.39 -0.87
N GLN A 274 -11.24 -12.82 0.31
CA GLN A 274 -9.88 -13.29 0.54
C GLN A 274 -9.91 -14.75 0.98
N TYR A 275 -8.98 -15.54 0.46
CA TYR A 275 -8.73 -16.91 0.85
C TYR A 275 -7.29 -17.07 1.31
N ALA A 276 -7.09 -17.50 2.55
CA ALA A 276 -5.78 -17.76 3.15
C ALA A 276 -5.49 -19.28 3.09
N LEU A 277 -4.57 -19.66 2.23
CA LEU A 277 -4.08 -21.03 2.11
C LEU A 277 -2.99 -21.28 3.16
N ASN A 278 -3.12 -22.38 3.93
CA ASN A 278 -2.14 -22.77 4.93
C ASN A 278 -1.78 -21.61 5.89
N ALA A 279 -2.76 -20.77 6.25
CA ALA A 279 -2.54 -19.69 7.19
C ALA A 279 -2.07 -20.24 8.53
N PRO A 280 -1.07 -19.62 9.18
CA PRO A 280 -0.72 -19.96 10.54
C PRO A 280 -1.96 -19.86 11.44
N PRO A 281 -2.21 -20.82 12.33
CA PRO A 281 -3.34 -20.74 13.24
C PRO A 281 -3.19 -19.55 14.19
N ALA A 282 -4.31 -18.96 14.60
CA ALA A 282 -4.33 -17.86 15.55
C ALA A 282 -3.72 -18.29 16.92
N ASP A 283 -3.92 -19.55 17.32
CA ASP A 283 -3.22 -20.12 18.47
C ASP A 283 -1.81 -20.57 18.05
N SER A 284 -0.80 -19.90 18.59
CA SER A 284 0.62 -20.22 18.33
C SER A 284 1.03 -21.63 18.80
N LYS A 285 0.23 -22.26 19.65
CA LYS A 285 0.43 -23.65 20.15
C LYS A 285 -0.17 -24.70 19.23
N ALA A 286 -1.06 -24.31 18.32
CA ALA A 286 -1.65 -25.24 17.37
C ALA A 286 -0.59 -25.70 16.33
N PRO A 287 -0.73 -26.95 15.81
CA PRO A 287 0.19 -27.44 14.79
C PRO A 287 0.19 -26.53 13.55
N GLN A 288 1.39 -26.14 13.11
CA GLN A 288 1.53 -25.36 11.89
C GLN A 288 1.11 -26.19 10.68
N PRO A 289 0.42 -25.60 9.69
CA PRO A 289 0.12 -26.28 8.43
C PRO A 289 1.40 -26.79 7.75
N ALA A 290 1.34 -28.00 7.18
CA ALA A 290 2.48 -28.59 6.48
C ALA A 290 2.83 -27.87 5.17
N GLY A 291 1.90 -27.10 4.59
CA GLY A 291 2.07 -26.37 3.34
C GLY A 291 2.60 -24.96 3.54
N LEU A 292 3.13 -24.40 2.45
CA LEU A 292 3.57 -23.00 2.43
C LEU A 292 2.36 -22.05 2.38
N PRO A 293 2.38 -20.92 3.14
CA PRO A 293 1.26 -20.00 3.20
C PRO A 293 1.08 -19.20 1.91
N GLY A 294 -0.16 -18.92 1.59
CA GLY A 294 -0.54 -18.04 0.48
C GLY A 294 -1.85 -17.30 0.77
N THR A 295 -2.07 -16.19 0.07
CA THR A 295 -3.31 -15.42 0.17
C THR A 295 -3.78 -15.06 -1.24
N TYR A 296 -5.04 -15.33 -1.53
CA TYR A 296 -5.67 -15.06 -2.82
C TYR A 296 -6.89 -14.18 -2.60
N LYS A 297 -7.03 -13.14 -3.42
CA LYS A 297 -8.10 -12.16 -3.28
C LYS A 297 -8.77 -11.91 -4.63
N LEU A 298 -10.08 -11.76 -4.61
CA LEU A 298 -10.88 -11.32 -5.74
C LEU A 298 -11.74 -10.15 -5.29
N GLY A 299 -11.77 -9.08 -6.06
CA GLY A 299 -12.54 -7.91 -5.71
C GLY A 299 -13.10 -7.17 -6.90
N VAL A 300 -14.08 -6.33 -6.59
CA VAL A 300 -14.77 -5.46 -7.54
C VAL A 300 -15.00 -4.11 -6.90
N TRP A 301 -15.03 -3.06 -7.71
CA TRP A 301 -15.45 -1.74 -7.27
C TRP A 301 -16.41 -1.11 -8.29
N TYR A 302 -17.26 -0.23 -7.80
CA TYR A 302 -18.19 0.56 -8.58
C TYR A 302 -18.27 1.98 -8.05
N GLN A 303 -18.10 2.96 -8.95
CA GLN A 303 -18.21 4.38 -8.68
C GLN A 303 -19.47 4.94 -9.33
N THR A 304 -20.32 5.62 -8.56
CA THR A 304 -21.66 6.05 -9.02
C THR A 304 -21.68 7.34 -9.81
N GLN A 305 -20.57 8.06 -9.89
CA GLN A 305 -20.48 9.36 -10.58
C GLN A 305 -20.59 9.21 -12.10
N HIS A 306 -20.68 10.35 -12.79
CA HIS A 306 -20.56 10.41 -14.23
C HIS A 306 -19.07 10.54 -14.63
N PHE A 307 -18.72 9.89 -15.73
CA PHE A 307 -17.38 9.88 -16.31
C PHE A 307 -17.45 10.26 -17.77
N ASP A 308 -16.56 11.14 -18.18
CA ASP A 308 -16.44 11.56 -19.57
C ASP A 308 -15.85 10.47 -20.43
N ASP A 309 -16.40 10.28 -21.64
CA ASP A 309 -15.77 9.46 -22.68
C ASP A 309 -14.45 10.12 -23.12
N LEU A 310 -13.39 9.32 -23.18
CA LEU A 310 -12.05 9.84 -23.48
C LEU A 310 -11.82 10.11 -24.98
N ARG A 311 -12.81 9.84 -25.84
CA ARG A 311 -12.68 10.02 -27.30
C ARG A 311 -13.90 10.64 -27.94
N THR A 312 -15.11 10.21 -27.53
CA THR A 312 -16.35 10.48 -28.27
C THR A 312 -17.12 11.64 -27.67
N GLY A 313 -17.48 12.60 -28.50
CA GLY A 313 -18.35 13.72 -28.13
C GLY A 313 -19.82 13.36 -28.08
N THR A 314 -20.65 14.22 -27.48
CA THR A 314 -22.13 14.07 -27.44
C THR A 314 -22.77 14.09 -28.84
N ASP A 315 -22.06 14.59 -29.84
CA ASP A 315 -22.42 14.59 -31.27
C ASP A 315 -21.98 13.30 -32.00
N GLY A 316 -21.37 12.35 -31.30
CA GLY A 316 -20.88 11.07 -31.83
C GLY A 316 -19.56 11.19 -32.58
N GLN A 317 -18.96 12.38 -32.66
CA GLN A 317 -17.66 12.59 -33.31
C GLN A 317 -16.49 12.43 -32.31
N SER A 318 -15.29 12.22 -32.86
CA SER A 318 -14.07 12.27 -32.05
C SER A 318 -13.85 13.68 -31.50
N LEU A 319 -13.46 13.80 -30.22
CA LEU A 319 -13.09 15.07 -29.57
C LEU A 319 -11.89 15.74 -30.24
N ALA A 320 -11.08 15.01 -31.02
CA ALA A 320 -9.99 15.56 -31.80
C ALA A 320 -10.45 16.15 -33.17
N ASN A 321 -11.68 15.84 -33.61
CA ASN A 321 -12.20 16.36 -34.85
C ASN A 321 -12.58 17.84 -34.68
N PRO A 322 -12.05 18.77 -35.49
CA PRO A 322 -12.42 20.18 -35.43
C PRO A 322 -13.92 20.47 -35.65
N ALA A 323 -14.66 19.54 -36.26
CA ALA A 323 -16.11 19.64 -36.44
C ALA A 323 -16.91 19.13 -35.23
N SER A 324 -16.26 18.54 -34.25
CA SER A 324 -16.91 18.10 -32.99
C SER A 324 -17.35 19.33 -32.18
N ASN A 325 -18.44 19.15 -31.41
CA ASN A 325 -18.86 20.17 -30.43
C ASN A 325 -17.92 20.27 -29.22
N GLY A 326 -16.92 19.38 -29.10
CA GLY A 326 -15.93 19.36 -28.01
C GLY A 326 -16.48 18.97 -26.63
N ILE A 327 -17.74 18.53 -26.54
CA ILE A 327 -18.38 18.10 -25.28
C ILE A 327 -18.30 16.59 -25.20
N PRO A 328 -17.56 16.00 -24.24
CA PRO A 328 -17.47 14.55 -24.10
C PRO A 328 -18.83 13.88 -23.86
N ALA A 329 -19.05 12.73 -24.44
CA ALA A 329 -20.19 11.87 -24.07
C ALA A 329 -20.01 11.41 -22.62
N SER A 330 -21.11 11.28 -21.89
CA SER A 330 -21.08 10.95 -20.46
C SER A 330 -21.50 9.51 -20.22
N HIS A 331 -20.72 8.80 -19.44
CA HIS A 331 -21.02 7.48 -18.96
C HIS A 331 -21.52 7.55 -17.50
N HIS A 332 -22.60 6.87 -17.20
CA HIS A 332 -23.10 6.74 -15.85
C HIS A 332 -22.34 5.62 -15.12
N GLY A 333 -21.60 5.98 -14.08
CA GLY A 333 -20.82 5.04 -13.30
C GLY A 333 -19.49 4.62 -13.94
N ASN A 334 -18.63 4.05 -13.12
CA ASN A 334 -17.38 3.41 -13.50
C ASN A 334 -17.17 2.16 -12.64
N TYR A 335 -16.45 1.16 -13.14
CA TYR A 335 -16.24 -0.09 -12.40
C TYR A 335 -14.93 -0.75 -12.79
N GLY A 336 -14.47 -1.63 -11.92
CA GLY A 336 -13.31 -2.46 -12.20
C GLY A 336 -13.31 -3.74 -11.39
N PHE A 337 -12.51 -4.68 -11.87
CA PHE A 337 -12.28 -5.98 -11.25
C PHE A 337 -10.80 -6.14 -10.96
N TYR A 338 -10.48 -6.88 -9.89
CA TYR A 338 -9.10 -7.21 -9.59
C TYR A 338 -8.96 -8.59 -8.94
N ALA A 339 -7.78 -9.16 -9.12
CA ALA A 339 -7.34 -10.35 -8.41
C ALA A 339 -5.92 -10.11 -7.86
N VAL A 340 -5.66 -10.63 -6.66
CA VAL A 340 -4.35 -10.60 -6.01
C VAL A 340 -3.99 -12.00 -5.57
N ALA A 341 -2.75 -12.39 -5.78
CA ALA A 341 -2.19 -13.64 -5.29
C ALA A 341 -0.82 -13.36 -4.64
N ASP A 342 -0.68 -13.76 -3.39
CA ASP A 342 0.57 -13.83 -2.66
C ASP A 342 0.84 -15.29 -2.31
N GLN A 343 2.00 -15.83 -2.67
CA GLN A 343 2.34 -17.22 -2.38
C GLN A 343 3.79 -17.34 -1.94
N MET A 344 4.03 -17.91 -0.77
CA MET A 344 5.34 -18.40 -0.44
C MET A 344 5.60 -19.66 -1.28
N VAL A 345 6.62 -19.65 -2.12
CA VAL A 345 6.95 -20.77 -3.02
C VAL A 345 8.11 -21.61 -2.53
N TRP A 346 8.87 -21.08 -1.59
CA TRP A 346 10.00 -21.82 -1.01
C TRP A 346 10.33 -21.28 0.39
N ARG A 347 10.78 -22.18 1.26
CA ARG A 347 11.36 -21.90 2.57
C ARG A 347 12.50 -22.86 2.83
N GLN A 348 13.61 -22.37 3.36
CA GLN A 348 14.82 -23.17 3.57
C GLN A 348 14.60 -24.34 4.56
N ALA A 349 13.86 -24.09 5.64
CA ALA A 349 13.47 -25.07 6.65
C ALA A 349 12.17 -24.59 7.33
N PRO A 350 11.40 -25.45 8.01
CA PRO A 350 10.13 -25.03 8.66
C PRO A 350 10.26 -23.79 9.54
N ASP A 351 11.33 -23.68 10.31
CA ASP A 351 11.58 -22.56 11.24
C ASP A 351 12.54 -21.50 10.68
N SER A 352 12.96 -21.63 9.42
CA SER A 352 13.86 -20.67 8.81
C SER A 352 13.13 -19.40 8.40
N PRO A 353 13.64 -18.19 8.69
CA PRO A 353 13.13 -16.95 8.14
C PRO A 353 13.38 -16.84 6.63
N ARG A 354 14.39 -17.59 6.11
CA ARG A 354 14.78 -17.53 4.71
C ARG A 354 13.75 -18.18 3.81
N SER A 355 13.09 -17.35 3.02
CA SER A 355 11.96 -17.77 2.19
C SER A 355 11.82 -16.93 0.93
N LEU A 356 11.26 -17.53 -0.12
CA LEU A 356 10.93 -16.89 -1.37
C LEU A 356 9.41 -16.76 -1.48
N GLY A 357 8.95 -15.53 -1.61
CA GLY A 357 7.57 -15.18 -1.91
C GLY A 357 7.41 -14.67 -3.34
N VAL A 358 6.28 -14.96 -3.94
CA VAL A 358 5.89 -14.41 -5.23
C VAL A 358 4.53 -13.75 -5.11
N PHE A 359 4.31 -12.70 -5.89
CA PHE A 359 3.00 -12.07 -5.98
C PHE A 359 2.62 -11.77 -7.41
N ALA A 360 1.31 -11.72 -7.64
CA ALA A 360 0.72 -11.22 -8.86
C ALA A 360 -0.57 -10.46 -8.53
N ARG A 361 -0.79 -9.34 -9.22
CA ARG A 361 -2.03 -8.57 -9.14
C ARG A 361 -2.42 -8.16 -10.55
N VAL A 362 -3.67 -8.40 -10.94
CA VAL A 362 -4.23 -8.02 -12.23
C VAL A 362 -5.52 -7.25 -12.01
N MET A 363 -5.73 -6.21 -12.80
CA MET A 363 -6.89 -5.33 -12.73
C MET A 363 -7.36 -4.94 -14.12
N GLY A 364 -8.68 -4.77 -14.26
CA GLY A 364 -9.29 -4.33 -15.50
C GLY A 364 -10.46 -3.39 -15.28
N ALA A 365 -10.63 -2.42 -16.18
CA ALA A 365 -11.74 -1.46 -16.21
C ALA A 365 -12.14 -1.12 -17.66
N PRO A 366 -13.33 -0.52 -17.92
CA PRO A 366 -13.74 -0.09 -19.25
C PRO A 366 -12.76 0.89 -19.88
N GLY A 367 -12.32 0.67 -21.11
CA GLY A 367 -11.34 1.52 -21.78
C GLY A 367 -11.90 2.77 -22.45
N ASP A 368 -13.20 3.05 -22.35
CA ASP A 368 -13.89 4.21 -22.93
C ASP A 368 -13.81 5.45 -22.03
N ARG A 369 -13.71 5.26 -20.72
CA ARG A 369 -13.70 6.32 -19.70
C ARG A 369 -12.50 6.27 -18.75
N ASN A 370 -11.64 5.28 -18.89
CA ASN A 370 -10.47 5.06 -18.05
C ASN A 370 -9.17 5.27 -18.82
N VAL A 371 -8.23 5.99 -18.20
CA VAL A 371 -6.89 6.22 -18.77
C VAL A 371 -6.09 4.92 -18.79
N VAL A 372 -6.31 4.03 -17.81
CA VAL A 372 -5.70 2.71 -17.70
C VAL A 372 -6.80 1.66 -17.75
N ASP A 373 -6.86 0.82 -18.80
CA ASP A 373 -7.89 -0.22 -18.93
C ASP A 373 -7.42 -1.60 -18.43
N LEU A 374 -6.12 -1.80 -18.24
CA LEU A 374 -5.50 -3.01 -17.70
C LEU A 374 -4.23 -2.66 -16.94
N ALA A 375 -4.11 -3.16 -15.72
CA ALA A 375 -2.88 -3.09 -14.93
C ALA A 375 -2.46 -4.48 -14.44
N VAL A 376 -1.15 -4.74 -14.45
CA VAL A 376 -0.56 -5.97 -13.93
C VAL A 376 0.64 -5.62 -13.07
N ASN A 377 0.70 -6.16 -11.85
CA ASN A 377 1.90 -6.16 -11.02
C ASN A 377 2.31 -7.61 -10.77
N ALA A 378 3.60 -7.91 -10.83
CA ALA A 378 4.12 -9.21 -10.47
C ALA A 378 5.55 -9.07 -9.91
N GLY A 379 5.95 -9.96 -9.02
CA GLY A 379 7.29 -9.90 -8.48
C GLY A 379 7.62 -11.06 -7.56
N VAL A 380 8.87 -11.03 -7.12
CA VAL A 380 9.45 -11.99 -6.19
C VAL A 380 10.16 -11.26 -5.06
N THR A 381 10.11 -11.81 -3.86
CA THR A 381 10.84 -11.31 -2.69
C THR A 381 11.58 -12.46 -2.02
N LEU A 382 12.84 -12.25 -1.71
CA LEU A 382 13.68 -13.15 -0.94
C LEU A 382 13.92 -12.55 0.44
N LYS A 383 13.30 -13.11 1.47
CA LYS A 383 13.54 -12.77 2.86
C LYS A 383 14.81 -13.47 3.36
N ALA A 384 15.57 -12.82 4.24
CA ALA A 384 16.83 -13.31 4.79
C ALA A 384 17.83 -13.76 3.69
N PRO A 385 18.18 -12.89 2.72
CA PRO A 385 19.00 -13.28 1.57
C PRO A 385 20.41 -13.74 1.99
N PHE A 386 20.92 -13.24 3.10
CA PHE A 386 22.27 -13.53 3.61
C PHE A 386 22.22 -14.07 5.04
N ALA A 387 23.23 -14.87 5.41
CA ALA A 387 23.34 -15.39 6.78
C ALA A 387 23.50 -14.26 7.79
N GLY A 388 22.77 -14.35 8.91
CA GLY A 388 22.74 -13.32 9.96
C GLY A 388 21.95 -12.04 9.58
N ARG A 389 21.23 -12.07 8.45
CA ARG A 389 20.41 -10.96 7.96
C ARG A 389 18.93 -11.37 7.84
N ASP A 390 18.36 -11.85 8.93
CA ASP A 390 17.04 -12.51 8.96
C ASP A 390 15.87 -11.57 8.66
N ASN A 391 16.07 -10.27 8.86
CA ASN A 391 15.06 -9.23 8.63
C ASN A 391 15.23 -8.47 7.32
N ASP A 392 16.28 -8.77 6.54
CA ASP A 392 16.48 -8.13 5.26
C ASP A 392 15.58 -8.76 4.19
N VAL A 393 15.26 -7.96 3.17
CA VAL A 393 14.46 -8.40 2.01
C VAL A 393 15.10 -7.89 0.73
N ALA A 394 15.30 -8.79 -0.23
CA ALA A 394 15.63 -8.44 -1.61
C ALA A 394 14.40 -8.68 -2.49
N GLY A 395 14.15 -7.81 -3.45
CA GLY A 395 12.98 -7.90 -4.33
C GLY A 395 13.27 -7.52 -5.78
N LEU A 396 12.52 -8.14 -6.69
CA LEU A 396 12.44 -7.77 -8.11
C LEU A 396 10.97 -7.80 -8.52
N ALA A 397 10.47 -6.71 -9.11
CA ALA A 397 9.08 -6.59 -9.50
C ALA A 397 8.90 -5.88 -10.84
N LEU A 398 7.74 -6.10 -11.45
CA LEU A 398 7.28 -5.49 -12.69
C LEU A 398 5.89 -4.91 -12.47
N GLY A 399 5.71 -3.65 -12.88
CA GLY A 399 4.42 -2.97 -13.01
C GLY A 399 4.13 -2.67 -14.47
N TYR A 400 2.95 -3.04 -14.96
CA TYR A 400 2.48 -2.80 -16.31
C TYR A 400 1.15 -2.06 -16.29
N ALA A 401 1.07 -0.93 -17.01
CA ALA A 401 -0.12 -0.08 -17.14
C ALA A 401 -0.45 0.12 -18.62
N LYS A 402 -1.55 -0.45 -19.09
CA LYS A 402 -2.01 -0.30 -20.47
C LYS A 402 -2.96 0.89 -20.58
N VAL A 403 -2.66 1.80 -21.46
CA VAL A 403 -3.51 2.97 -21.75
C VAL A 403 -4.83 2.53 -22.36
N GLY A 404 -5.93 3.11 -21.91
CA GLY A 404 -7.30 2.80 -22.31
C GLY A 404 -7.55 2.92 -23.81
N SER A 405 -8.48 2.13 -24.32
CA SER A 405 -8.75 2.03 -25.77
C SER A 405 -9.17 3.36 -26.39
N HIS A 406 -10.05 4.13 -25.74
CA HIS A 406 -10.49 5.42 -26.22
C HIS A 406 -9.40 6.48 -26.12
N ALA A 407 -8.62 6.51 -25.06
CA ALA A 407 -7.47 7.42 -24.96
C ALA A 407 -6.45 7.18 -26.09
N ARG A 408 -6.15 5.91 -26.42
CA ARG A 408 -5.28 5.56 -27.56
C ARG A 408 -5.87 5.94 -28.91
N ALA A 409 -7.18 5.74 -29.08
CA ALA A 409 -7.87 6.10 -30.31
C ALA A 409 -7.92 7.62 -30.49
N LEU A 410 -8.12 8.39 -29.39
CA LEU A 410 -8.04 9.86 -29.43
C LEU A 410 -6.66 10.35 -29.86
N ASP A 411 -5.58 9.72 -29.37
CA ASP A 411 -4.21 10.05 -29.82
C ASP A 411 -4.06 9.85 -31.34
N GLY A 412 -4.60 8.74 -31.87
CA GLY A 412 -4.63 8.47 -33.32
C GLY A 412 -5.41 9.51 -34.10
N ASP A 413 -6.61 9.86 -33.61
CA ASP A 413 -7.47 10.90 -34.20
C ASP A 413 -6.77 12.26 -34.14
N THR A 414 -6.07 12.58 -33.07
CA THR A 414 -5.25 13.81 -32.95
C THR A 414 -4.18 13.88 -34.07
N GLY A 415 -3.55 12.74 -34.35
CA GLY A 415 -2.60 12.61 -35.46
C GLY A 415 -3.21 12.84 -36.83
N VAL A 416 -4.49 12.51 -37.02
CA VAL A 416 -5.22 12.69 -38.28
C VAL A 416 -5.77 14.10 -38.41
N TYR A 417 -6.40 14.64 -37.39
CA TYR A 417 -7.19 15.87 -37.49
C TYR A 417 -6.41 17.14 -37.16
N THR A 418 -5.48 17.09 -36.20
CA THR A 418 -4.89 18.33 -35.65
C THR A 418 -3.36 18.39 -35.69
N THR A 419 -2.68 17.26 -35.37
CA THR A 419 -1.22 17.24 -35.22
C THR A 419 -0.63 16.04 -35.93
N PRO A 420 -0.29 16.14 -37.23
CA PRO A 420 0.33 15.03 -37.96
C PRO A 420 1.56 14.48 -37.25
N GLY A 421 1.59 13.13 -37.07
CA GLY A 421 2.67 12.47 -36.37
C GLY A 421 2.51 12.44 -34.84
N TYR A 422 1.36 12.87 -34.30
CA TYR A 422 1.08 12.77 -32.86
C TYR A 422 1.26 11.31 -32.37
N PRO A 423 2.03 11.09 -31.31
CA PRO A 423 2.34 9.72 -30.86
C PRO A 423 1.15 9.07 -30.18
N VAL A 424 0.78 7.87 -30.64
CA VAL A 424 -0.25 7.06 -29.99
C VAL A 424 0.36 6.37 -28.76
N ARG A 425 -0.17 6.67 -27.57
CA ARG A 425 0.20 5.99 -26.32
C ARG A 425 -0.13 4.50 -26.40
N ARG A 426 0.59 3.68 -25.63
CA ARG A 426 0.33 2.22 -25.58
C ARG A 426 0.27 1.71 -24.15
N ALA A 427 1.43 1.44 -23.56
CA ALA A 427 1.56 0.98 -22.19
C ALA A 427 2.86 1.50 -21.59
N GLU A 428 2.84 1.76 -20.30
CA GLU A 428 4.02 1.98 -19.48
C GLU A 428 4.37 0.69 -18.76
N THR A 429 5.65 0.43 -18.60
CA THR A 429 6.15 -0.69 -17.80
C THR A 429 7.25 -0.17 -16.88
N VAL A 430 7.19 -0.51 -15.60
CA VAL A 430 8.27 -0.29 -14.65
C VAL A 430 8.83 -1.64 -14.20
N VAL A 431 10.16 -1.73 -14.11
CA VAL A 431 10.86 -2.83 -13.44
C VAL A 431 11.60 -2.22 -12.26
N GLU A 432 11.40 -2.78 -11.09
CA GLU A 432 12.02 -2.34 -9.84
C GLU A 432 12.84 -3.46 -9.20
N ALA A 433 14.07 -3.15 -8.79
CA ALA A 433 14.91 -3.98 -7.96
C ALA A 433 15.19 -3.24 -6.65
N THR A 434 14.93 -3.89 -5.52
CA THR A 434 15.04 -3.28 -4.21
C THR A 434 15.77 -4.16 -3.21
N TYR A 435 16.42 -3.54 -2.22
CA TYR A 435 17.03 -4.21 -1.08
C TYR A 435 16.75 -3.43 0.20
N GLN A 436 16.00 -4.04 1.11
CA GLN A 436 15.71 -3.53 2.44
C GLN A 436 16.74 -4.09 3.44
N TYR A 437 17.50 -3.22 4.05
CA TYR A 437 18.50 -3.51 5.06
C TYR A 437 17.99 -3.10 6.43
N GLN A 438 17.67 -4.06 7.29
CA GLN A 438 17.25 -3.78 8.67
C GLN A 438 18.47 -3.51 9.54
N VAL A 439 18.72 -2.24 9.87
CA VAL A 439 19.87 -1.83 10.70
C VAL A 439 19.63 -2.21 12.15
N THR A 440 18.45 -1.86 12.67
CA THR A 440 17.95 -2.16 14.01
C THR A 440 16.44 -2.37 13.91
N PRO A 441 15.72 -2.85 14.94
CA PRO A 441 14.26 -3.00 14.85
C PRO A 441 13.52 -1.68 14.54
N TRP A 442 14.08 -0.54 14.90
CA TRP A 442 13.50 0.79 14.69
C TRP A 442 14.07 1.56 13.50
N TRP A 443 15.11 1.02 12.79
CA TRP A 443 15.77 1.71 11.69
C TRP A 443 16.01 0.79 10.49
N GLN A 444 15.46 1.15 9.36
CA GLN A 444 15.64 0.46 8.08
C GLN A 444 16.25 1.41 7.05
N LEU A 445 17.14 0.87 6.22
CA LEU A 445 17.62 1.47 4.98
C LEU A 445 17.11 0.67 3.79
N GLN A 446 16.87 1.33 2.68
CA GLN A 446 16.45 0.66 1.43
C GLN A 446 17.20 1.28 0.26
N ALA A 447 17.79 0.43 -0.59
CA ALA A 447 18.34 0.80 -1.87
C ALA A 447 17.36 0.38 -2.97
N ASP A 448 17.23 1.20 -4.01
CA ASP A 448 16.23 1.04 -5.04
C ASP A 448 16.75 1.41 -6.43
N LEU A 449 16.32 0.65 -7.43
CA LEU A 449 16.58 0.87 -8.84
C LEU A 449 15.30 0.61 -9.63
N GLN A 450 14.81 1.62 -10.34
CA GLN A 450 13.65 1.51 -11.22
C GLN A 450 14.03 1.85 -12.66
N HIS A 451 13.47 1.10 -13.60
CA HIS A 451 13.56 1.42 -15.01
C HIS A 451 12.16 1.45 -15.63
N PHE A 452 11.82 2.60 -16.23
CA PHE A 452 10.53 2.84 -16.88
C PHE A 452 10.68 2.77 -18.38
N PHE A 453 9.89 1.91 -18.99
CA PHE A 453 9.75 1.81 -20.43
C PHE A 453 8.52 2.60 -20.87
N ARG A 454 8.70 3.51 -21.81
CA ARG A 454 7.63 4.34 -22.39
C ARG A 454 6.80 5.08 -21.34
N PRO A 455 7.39 6.07 -20.66
CA PRO A 455 6.68 6.88 -19.66
C PRO A 455 5.32 7.35 -20.16
N SER A 456 4.29 7.21 -19.32
CA SER A 456 2.87 7.47 -19.62
C SER A 456 2.35 6.80 -20.90
N GLY A 457 2.94 5.64 -21.27
CA GLY A 457 2.62 4.93 -22.51
C GLY A 457 3.28 5.51 -23.75
N GLY A 458 4.18 6.48 -23.64
CA GLY A 458 4.92 7.14 -24.71
C GLY A 458 4.27 8.45 -25.14
N ILE A 459 4.02 9.35 -24.20
CA ILE A 459 3.52 10.72 -24.47
C ILE A 459 4.55 11.58 -25.21
N PRO A 460 4.09 12.66 -25.90
CA PRO A 460 4.99 13.65 -26.49
C PRO A 460 5.95 14.24 -25.47
N ASN A 461 7.19 14.46 -25.87
CA ASN A 461 8.16 15.14 -25.02
C ASN A 461 7.94 16.66 -25.12
N PRO A 462 7.59 17.35 -24.03
CA PRO A 462 7.36 18.80 -24.05
C PRO A 462 8.63 19.61 -24.42
N ASN A 463 9.82 19.01 -24.25
CA ASN A 463 11.11 19.64 -24.51
C ASN A 463 11.68 19.30 -25.88
N ALA A 464 11.01 18.41 -26.68
CA ALA A 464 11.50 17.99 -27.99
C ALA A 464 10.32 17.69 -28.92
N ALA A 465 9.94 18.65 -29.75
CA ALA A 465 8.83 18.54 -30.72
C ALA A 465 8.98 17.28 -31.60
N GLY A 466 7.90 16.52 -31.75
CA GLY A 466 7.86 15.28 -32.53
C GLY A 466 8.50 14.07 -31.89
N ALA A 467 9.17 14.19 -30.74
CA ALA A 467 9.73 13.07 -29.98
C ALA A 467 8.78 12.64 -28.86
N ARG A 468 8.95 11.39 -28.39
CA ARG A 468 8.35 10.88 -27.14
C ARG A 468 9.30 11.11 -25.98
N ILE A 469 8.76 11.12 -24.76
CA ILE A 469 9.60 11.01 -23.56
C ILE A 469 10.36 9.67 -23.64
N GLY A 470 11.68 9.71 -23.46
CA GLY A 470 12.56 8.53 -23.50
C GLY A 470 12.44 7.69 -22.23
N ASP A 471 12.82 6.42 -22.34
CA ASP A 471 12.86 5.49 -21.21
C ASP A 471 13.75 6.04 -20.08
N GLU A 472 13.39 5.77 -18.84
CA GLU A 472 13.95 6.41 -17.65
C GLU A 472 14.58 5.41 -16.71
N THR A 473 15.64 5.83 -16.03
CA THR A 473 16.26 5.04 -14.94
C THR A 473 16.37 5.90 -13.70
N VAL A 474 15.76 5.44 -12.63
CA VAL A 474 15.77 6.08 -11.32
C VAL A 474 16.54 5.21 -10.34
N VAL A 475 17.46 5.83 -9.60
CA VAL A 475 18.14 5.21 -8.45
C VAL A 475 17.71 5.92 -7.19
N GLY A 476 17.56 5.17 -6.10
CA GLY A 476 17.03 5.72 -4.87
C GLY A 476 17.59 5.11 -3.60
N VAL A 477 17.50 5.88 -2.55
CA VAL A 477 17.73 5.43 -1.18
C VAL A 477 16.61 5.93 -0.30
N ARG A 478 16.16 5.06 0.63
CA ARG A 478 15.15 5.37 1.65
C ARG A 478 15.71 5.06 3.02
N THR A 479 15.37 5.87 3.99
CA THR A 479 15.54 5.56 5.41
C THR A 479 14.19 5.66 6.11
N THR A 480 13.90 4.68 6.96
CA THR A 480 12.68 4.65 7.76
C THR A 480 13.04 4.49 9.23
N ILE A 481 12.55 5.40 10.08
CA ILE A 481 12.82 5.44 11.51
C ILE A 481 11.49 5.41 12.27
N THR A 482 11.34 4.44 13.17
CA THR A 482 10.20 4.34 14.09
C THR A 482 10.62 4.89 15.46
N PHE A 483 9.84 5.86 15.98
CA PHE A 483 10.17 6.59 17.20
C PHE A 483 9.47 6.06 18.45
#